data_6869a1deb16aae6b8103c5c5e5d62769
#
_entry.id   6869a1deb16aae6b8103c5c5e5d62769
#
_cell.length_a   1.000
_cell.length_b   1.000
_cell.length_c   1.000
_cell.angle_alpha   90.00
_cell.angle_beta   90.00
_cell.angle_gamma   90.00
#
_symmetry.space_group_name_H-M   'P 1'
#
loop_
_entity.id
_entity.type
_entity.pdbx_description
1 polymer ?
#
loop_
_entity_poly.entity_id
_entity_poly.type
_entity_poly.pdbx_seq_one_letter_code
_entity_poly.pdbx_strand_id
1 'polypeptide(L)'
;MADIRNFTLNFGPQHPAAHGVLRLVLEMDGETILKADPHVGLLHRGTEKLAESKPFNQSIGYMDRLDYVSMMCNEHAYVLAMEKLLGIQVPVRAQYIRTMFDEITRILNHLMWLGAHGLDIGAMSVFLFCFREREDLMDCYEAVSGTRMHATYYRPGGVYRDLPDSMPRYQASRWRSKKEADRLTEARSGSLLDFIEDFTRRFPACVDEYETLLTDNRIWKQRTVNIGVVSPERAMQLGFTGPMLRGSGVAWDLRKKQPYEVYADMDFDVPVGVNGDCYDRYLVRVEEMRQSNRIVAQCVQWLRANPGPVIVDDRKIRQPRREEMKGDLESLIHHFKFFTEGFSVPAGETYAAIEAPKGEFGVLLVSDGAYKPYRLHCRAPGFAHLSALPEMVEGHMLADVVAVIGTQDIVFGEVDR
;
A
#
# COMPACT_ATOMS: atom_id res chain seq x y z
N MET A 1 -43.15 -9.14 -29.93
CA MET A 1 -42.05 -9.00 -28.95
C MET A 1 -41.19 -7.87 -29.46
N ALA A 2 -40.93 -6.84 -28.67
CA ALA A 2 -39.99 -5.80 -29.07
C ALA A 2 -38.60 -6.43 -29.19
N ASP A 3 -37.91 -6.20 -30.32
CA ASP A 3 -36.53 -6.59 -30.44
C ASP A 3 -35.70 -5.95 -29.30
N ILE A 4 -35.26 -6.77 -28.37
CA ILE A 4 -34.35 -6.36 -27.32
C ILE A 4 -33.06 -5.98 -28.03
N ARG A 5 -32.72 -4.69 -28.11
CA ARG A 5 -31.49 -4.22 -28.69
C ARG A 5 -30.47 -4.09 -27.57
N ASN A 6 -29.40 -4.90 -27.65
CA ASN A 6 -28.22 -4.69 -26.84
C ASN A 6 -27.72 -3.27 -27.05
N PHE A 7 -27.29 -2.62 -25.98
CA PHE A 7 -26.71 -1.28 -26.06
C PHE A 7 -25.33 -1.26 -25.41
N THR A 8 -24.51 -0.34 -25.85
CA THR A 8 -23.17 -0.14 -25.31
C THR A 8 -23.19 1.05 -24.36
N LEU A 9 -22.65 0.87 -23.17
CA LEU A 9 -22.50 1.90 -22.15
C LEU A 9 -21.00 2.14 -21.88
N ASN A 10 -20.58 3.41 -21.82
CA ASN A 10 -19.27 3.78 -21.29
C ASN A 10 -19.43 4.10 -19.79
N PHE A 11 -18.88 3.24 -18.95
CA PHE A 11 -18.78 3.46 -17.52
C PHE A 11 -17.43 4.11 -17.22
N GLY A 12 -17.43 5.39 -16.87
CA GLY A 12 -16.20 6.19 -16.75
C GLY A 12 -15.63 6.67 -18.12
N PRO A 13 -14.51 7.48 -18.10
CA PRO A 13 -13.70 7.79 -16.92
C PRO A 13 -14.32 8.78 -15.91
N GLN A 14 -15.26 9.61 -16.33
CA GLN A 14 -15.94 10.57 -15.46
C GLN A 14 -17.10 9.87 -14.75
N HIS A 15 -16.76 9.07 -13.74
CA HIS A 15 -17.69 8.41 -12.83
C HIS A 15 -16.97 8.20 -11.49
N PRO A 16 -17.60 8.45 -10.32
CA PRO A 16 -16.95 8.29 -9.02
C PRO A 16 -16.35 6.89 -8.80
N ALA A 17 -17.10 5.83 -9.12
CA ALA A 17 -16.65 4.45 -8.96
C ALA A 17 -15.66 3.96 -10.05
N ALA A 18 -15.36 4.78 -11.06
CA ALA A 18 -14.32 4.53 -12.07
C ALA A 18 -12.98 5.17 -11.70
N HIS A 19 -12.84 5.69 -10.49
CA HIS A 19 -11.64 6.36 -9.97
C HIS A 19 -11.14 7.53 -10.84
N GLY A 20 -12.00 8.07 -11.71
CA GLY A 20 -11.70 9.18 -12.61
C GLY A 20 -10.87 8.84 -13.86
N VAL A 21 -10.38 7.61 -13.99
CA VAL A 21 -9.44 7.19 -15.05
C VAL A 21 -9.74 5.84 -15.70
N LEU A 22 -10.63 5.02 -15.18
CA LEU A 22 -11.08 3.79 -15.82
C LEU A 22 -12.13 4.14 -16.88
N ARG A 23 -11.89 3.75 -18.12
CA ARG A 23 -12.93 3.64 -19.12
C ARG A 23 -13.32 2.19 -19.26
N LEU A 24 -14.54 1.84 -18.87
CA LEU A 24 -15.08 0.50 -18.99
C LEU A 24 -16.20 0.52 -20.02
N VAL A 25 -16.03 -0.22 -21.10
CA VAL A 25 -17.07 -0.37 -22.14
C VAL A 25 -17.89 -1.59 -21.81
N LEU A 26 -19.19 -1.42 -21.59
CA LEU A 26 -20.13 -2.47 -21.24
C LEU A 26 -21.09 -2.72 -22.41
N GLU A 27 -21.28 -3.97 -22.80
CA GLU A 27 -22.39 -4.41 -23.63
C GLU A 27 -23.47 -4.97 -22.72
N MET A 28 -24.69 -4.47 -22.86
CA MET A 28 -25.78 -4.74 -21.91
C MET A 28 -27.02 -5.20 -22.60
N ASP A 29 -27.74 -6.14 -21.95
CA ASP A 29 -29.14 -6.49 -22.24
C ASP A 29 -30.00 -6.03 -21.07
N GLY A 30 -30.69 -4.91 -21.23
CA GLY A 30 -31.35 -4.22 -20.12
C GLY A 30 -30.31 -3.80 -19.06
N GLU A 31 -30.43 -4.31 -17.83
CA GLU A 31 -29.50 -4.05 -16.73
C GLU A 31 -28.42 -5.13 -16.58
N THR A 32 -28.49 -6.21 -17.36
CA THR A 32 -27.54 -7.33 -17.29
C THR A 32 -26.35 -7.09 -18.21
N ILE A 33 -25.17 -7.35 -17.70
CA ILE A 33 -23.92 -7.19 -18.43
C ILE A 33 -23.66 -8.46 -19.25
N LEU A 34 -23.49 -8.31 -20.56
CA LEU A 34 -23.12 -9.38 -21.48
C LEU A 34 -21.61 -9.44 -21.69
N LYS A 35 -20.96 -8.26 -21.67
CA LYS A 35 -19.53 -8.14 -21.86
C LYS A 35 -19.01 -6.87 -21.23
N ALA A 36 -17.82 -6.94 -20.67
CA ALA A 36 -17.09 -5.80 -20.15
C ALA A 36 -15.69 -5.73 -20.78
N ASP A 37 -15.25 -4.54 -21.15
CA ASP A 37 -13.93 -4.29 -21.76
C ASP A 37 -13.25 -3.09 -21.04
N PRO A 38 -12.32 -3.36 -20.13
CA PRO A 38 -11.61 -2.32 -19.41
C PRO A 38 -10.48 -1.72 -20.24
N HIS A 39 -10.50 -0.40 -20.41
CA HIS A 39 -9.46 0.38 -21.08
C HIS A 39 -8.63 1.12 -20.04
N VAL A 40 -7.35 0.84 -20.00
CA VAL A 40 -6.36 1.46 -19.10
C VAL A 40 -5.44 2.40 -19.89
N GLY A 41 -4.63 3.20 -19.18
CA GLY A 41 -3.63 4.09 -19.77
C GLY A 41 -3.91 5.57 -19.59
N LEU A 42 -5.08 5.97 -19.07
CA LEU A 42 -5.40 7.39 -18.86
C LEU A 42 -4.55 8.04 -17.76
N LEU A 43 -3.91 7.24 -16.91
CA LEU A 43 -2.95 7.70 -15.88
C LEU A 43 -1.52 7.22 -16.18
N HIS A 44 -1.22 6.83 -17.42
CA HIS A 44 0.13 6.43 -17.80
C HIS A 44 1.06 7.65 -17.81
N ARG A 45 2.11 7.58 -16.98
CA ARG A 45 3.07 8.68 -16.77
C ARG A 45 4.49 8.29 -17.18
N GLY A 46 4.68 7.07 -17.68
CA GLY A 46 5.99 6.55 -18.04
C GLY A 46 6.93 6.38 -16.85
N THR A 47 6.41 6.04 -15.68
CA THR A 47 7.14 6.00 -14.40
C THR A 47 8.36 5.11 -14.46
N GLU A 48 8.25 3.92 -15.06
CA GLU A 48 9.38 3.01 -15.23
C GLU A 48 10.49 3.66 -16.05
N LYS A 49 10.15 4.30 -17.16
CA LYS A 49 11.12 4.96 -18.05
C LYS A 49 11.72 6.23 -17.42
N LEU A 50 10.94 6.97 -16.65
CA LEU A 50 11.45 8.10 -15.89
C LEU A 50 12.45 7.64 -14.82
N ALA A 51 12.17 6.56 -14.11
CA ALA A 51 13.08 5.99 -13.13
C ALA A 51 14.42 5.54 -13.77
N GLU A 52 14.38 4.94 -14.97
CA GLU A 52 15.59 4.58 -15.74
C GLU A 52 16.43 5.80 -16.15
N SER A 53 15.84 6.97 -16.23
CA SER A 53 16.53 8.22 -16.59
C SER A 53 17.25 8.90 -15.41
N LYS A 54 16.97 8.50 -14.19
CA LYS A 54 17.44 9.10 -12.95
C LYS A 54 18.41 8.19 -12.19
N PRO A 55 19.31 8.76 -11.35
CA PRO A 55 20.09 7.96 -10.42
C PRO A 55 19.21 7.09 -9.49
N PHE A 56 19.74 5.96 -9.06
CA PHE A 56 19.00 4.99 -8.23
C PHE A 56 18.38 5.63 -6.98
N ASN A 57 19.09 6.53 -6.29
CA ASN A 57 18.59 7.20 -5.10
C ASN A 57 17.47 8.22 -5.38
N GLN A 58 17.44 8.82 -6.58
CA GLN A 58 16.39 9.75 -6.97
C GLN A 58 15.14 9.03 -7.47
N SER A 59 15.27 7.82 -7.99
CA SER A 59 14.17 7.03 -8.54
C SER A 59 13.21 6.51 -7.47
N ILE A 60 13.62 6.46 -6.20
CA ILE A 60 12.77 6.02 -5.08
C ILE A 60 11.47 6.85 -5.02
N GLY A 61 11.57 8.17 -5.25
CA GLY A 61 10.38 9.05 -5.22
C GLY A 61 9.32 8.75 -6.28
N TYR A 62 9.67 8.03 -7.35
CA TYR A 62 8.66 7.58 -8.33
C TYR A 62 7.84 6.41 -7.80
N MET A 63 8.41 5.57 -6.93
CA MET A 63 7.73 4.40 -6.38
C MET A 63 6.52 4.80 -5.54
N ASP A 64 6.64 5.85 -4.72
CA ASP A 64 5.55 6.38 -3.92
C ASP A 64 4.30 6.75 -4.73
N ARG A 65 4.48 7.07 -6.00
CA ARG A 65 3.43 7.56 -6.90
C ARG A 65 2.82 6.46 -7.77
N LEU A 66 3.26 5.23 -7.62
CA LEU A 66 2.64 4.06 -8.27
C LEU A 66 1.33 3.72 -7.56
N ASP A 67 1.36 2.97 -6.50
CA ASP A 67 0.22 2.88 -5.60
C ASP A 67 0.33 4.01 -4.55
N TYR A 68 -0.30 5.14 -4.85
CA TYR A 68 -0.25 6.32 -3.97
C TYR A 68 -1.10 6.18 -2.68
N VAL A 69 -1.61 5.00 -2.41
CA VAL A 69 -2.25 4.64 -1.13
C VAL A 69 -1.34 3.77 -0.28
N SER A 70 -0.35 3.09 -0.90
CA SER A 70 0.58 2.17 -0.24
C SER A 70 2.05 2.59 -0.41
N MET A 71 2.36 3.87 -0.21
CA MET A 71 3.60 4.50 -0.60
C MET A 71 4.86 3.79 -0.09
N MET A 72 4.98 3.60 1.23
CA MET A 72 6.20 3.01 1.80
C MET A 72 6.40 1.55 1.40
N CYS A 73 5.33 0.80 1.14
CA CYS A 73 5.44 -0.56 0.58
C CYS A 73 6.09 -0.54 -0.81
N ASN A 74 5.72 0.41 -1.67
CA ASN A 74 6.33 0.53 -3.00
C ASN A 74 7.82 0.88 -2.93
N GLU A 75 8.18 1.82 -2.03
CA GLU A 75 9.58 2.14 -1.76
C GLU A 75 10.35 0.89 -1.34
N HIS A 76 9.75 0.08 -0.46
CA HIS A 76 10.36 -1.11 0.10
C HIS A 76 10.76 -2.12 -0.97
N ALA A 77 9.88 -2.48 -1.88
CA ALA A 77 10.20 -3.42 -2.96
C ALA A 77 11.38 -2.96 -3.82
N TYR A 78 11.43 -1.65 -4.15
CA TYR A 78 12.52 -1.09 -4.94
C TYR A 78 13.84 -1.07 -4.16
N VAL A 79 13.80 -0.69 -2.89
CA VAL A 79 15.00 -0.65 -2.03
C VAL A 79 15.54 -2.06 -1.80
N LEU A 80 14.68 -3.06 -1.55
CA LEU A 80 15.08 -4.46 -1.45
C LEU A 80 15.76 -4.98 -2.73
N ALA A 81 15.26 -4.59 -3.91
CA ALA A 81 15.91 -4.96 -5.17
C ALA A 81 17.32 -4.36 -5.28
N MET A 82 17.49 -3.09 -4.90
CA MET A 82 18.81 -2.46 -4.87
C MET A 82 19.74 -3.14 -3.87
N GLU A 83 19.28 -3.44 -2.67
CA GLU A 83 20.05 -4.05 -1.60
C GLU A 83 20.53 -5.45 -1.98
N LYS A 84 19.72 -6.23 -2.69
CA LYS A 84 20.13 -7.53 -3.26
C LYS A 84 21.26 -7.39 -4.26
N LEU A 85 21.23 -6.39 -5.16
CA LEU A 85 22.30 -6.14 -6.12
C LEU A 85 23.56 -5.60 -5.44
N LEU A 86 23.42 -4.76 -4.42
CA LEU A 86 24.52 -4.21 -3.65
C LEU A 86 25.15 -5.24 -2.70
N GLY A 87 24.45 -6.31 -2.37
CA GLY A 87 24.90 -7.34 -1.42
C GLY A 87 25.04 -6.83 0.01
N ILE A 88 24.25 -5.82 0.40
CA ILE A 88 24.30 -5.21 1.73
C ILE A 88 23.29 -5.79 2.68
N GLN A 89 23.63 -5.81 3.97
CA GLN A 89 22.75 -6.22 5.04
C GLN A 89 22.24 -5.00 5.82
N VAL A 90 20.94 -4.90 5.93
CA VAL A 90 20.27 -3.79 6.63
C VAL A 90 20.38 -4.01 8.14
N PRO A 91 20.67 -2.97 8.95
CA PRO A 91 20.63 -3.08 10.41
C PRO A 91 19.27 -3.54 10.92
N VAL A 92 19.27 -4.43 11.92
CA VAL A 92 18.03 -5.04 12.45
C VAL A 92 17.02 -3.99 12.92
N ARG A 93 17.46 -2.90 13.55
CA ARG A 93 16.58 -1.80 13.95
C ARG A 93 15.86 -1.19 12.74
N ALA A 94 16.53 -1.00 11.63
CA ALA A 94 15.92 -0.48 10.40
C ALA A 94 14.90 -1.48 9.82
N GLN A 95 15.18 -2.77 9.90
CA GLN A 95 14.25 -3.82 9.47
C GLN A 95 12.93 -3.76 10.28
N TYR A 96 13.02 -3.61 11.62
CA TYR A 96 11.83 -3.43 12.47
C TYR A 96 11.06 -2.15 12.16
N ILE A 97 11.76 -1.04 11.87
CA ILE A 97 11.13 0.21 11.46
C ILE A 97 10.39 0.03 10.14
N ARG A 98 11.00 -0.61 9.14
CA ARG A 98 10.37 -0.88 7.84
C ARG A 98 9.15 -1.78 8.00
N THR A 99 9.27 -2.88 8.73
CA THR A 99 8.14 -3.80 9.01
C THR A 99 6.99 -3.06 9.70
N MET A 100 7.28 -2.22 10.68
CA MET A 100 6.27 -1.41 11.36
C MET A 100 5.54 -0.46 10.40
N PHE A 101 6.28 0.24 9.55
CA PHE A 101 5.68 1.18 8.60
C PHE A 101 5.02 0.49 7.40
N ASP A 102 5.44 -0.70 6.99
CA ASP A 102 4.72 -1.50 6.00
C ASP A 102 3.33 -1.88 6.52
N GLU A 103 3.23 -2.26 7.79
CA GLU A 103 1.93 -2.63 8.38
C GLU A 103 1.07 -1.40 8.72
N ILE A 104 1.66 -0.27 9.09
CA ILE A 104 0.95 1.02 9.15
C ILE A 104 0.40 1.39 7.78
N THR A 105 1.19 1.19 6.72
CA THR A 105 0.77 1.42 5.33
C THR A 105 -0.37 0.49 4.93
N ARG A 106 -0.33 -0.77 5.36
CA ARG A 106 -1.43 -1.72 5.12
C ARG A 106 -2.72 -1.27 5.78
N ILE A 107 -2.68 -0.82 7.01
CA ILE A 107 -3.84 -0.24 7.71
C ILE A 107 -4.33 1.01 6.96
N LEU A 108 -3.44 1.92 6.58
CA LEU A 108 -3.76 3.12 5.79
C LEU A 108 -4.49 2.78 4.48
N ASN A 109 -4.01 1.75 3.77
CA ASN A 109 -4.62 1.30 2.54
C ASN A 109 -6.01 0.70 2.79
N HIS A 110 -6.13 -0.21 3.73
CA HIS A 110 -7.41 -0.89 3.99
C HIS A 110 -8.47 0.07 4.52
N LEU A 111 -8.09 1.08 5.29
CA LEU A 111 -9.00 2.16 5.70
C LEU A 111 -9.47 3.00 4.50
N MET A 112 -8.58 3.34 3.56
CA MET A 112 -8.96 4.06 2.34
C MET A 112 -9.88 3.21 1.48
N TRP A 113 -9.53 1.94 1.29
CA TRP A 113 -10.33 1.00 0.53
C TRP A 113 -11.72 0.82 1.14
N LEU A 114 -11.81 0.55 2.45
CA LEU A 114 -13.07 0.33 3.15
C LEU A 114 -13.97 1.56 3.07
N GLY A 115 -13.39 2.74 3.27
CA GLY A 115 -14.13 4.00 3.15
C GLY A 115 -14.67 4.22 1.75
N ALA A 116 -13.85 4.06 0.71
CA ALA A 116 -14.23 4.27 -0.69
C ALA A 116 -15.25 3.21 -1.15
N HIS A 117 -14.99 1.93 -0.88
CA HIS A 117 -15.90 0.83 -1.25
C HIS A 117 -17.25 0.92 -0.51
N GLY A 118 -17.22 1.28 0.78
CA GLY A 118 -18.43 1.55 1.55
C GLY A 118 -19.23 2.71 0.97
N LEU A 119 -18.57 3.80 0.60
CA LEU A 119 -19.20 4.96 -0.05
C LEU A 119 -19.86 4.58 -1.38
N ASP A 120 -19.18 3.80 -2.21
CA ASP A 120 -19.68 3.34 -3.51
C ASP A 120 -20.97 2.51 -3.39
N ILE A 121 -21.13 1.74 -2.30
CA ILE A 121 -22.32 0.97 -2.01
C ILE A 121 -23.39 1.80 -1.28
N GLY A 122 -23.03 3.01 -0.80
CA GLY A 122 -23.93 3.95 -0.15
C GLY A 122 -23.73 4.15 1.36
N ALA A 123 -22.68 3.54 1.96
CA ALA A 123 -22.34 3.69 3.38
C ALA A 123 -21.41 4.88 3.63
N MET A 124 -21.87 6.11 3.38
CA MET A 124 -21.09 7.35 3.48
C MET A 124 -20.45 7.56 4.85
N SER A 125 -21.09 7.18 5.93
CA SER A 125 -20.57 7.36 7.30
C SER A 125 -19.28 6.59 7.53
N VAL A 126 -19.14 5.41 6.93
CA VAL A 126 -17.94 4.56 7.04
C VAL A 126 -16.72 5.28 6.47
N PHE A 127 -16.88 6.00 5.35
CA PHE A 127 -15.82 6.82 4.78
C PHE A 127 -15.26 7.82 5.80
N LEU A 128 -16.14 8.55 6.49
CA LEU A 128 -15.74 9.56 7.47
C LEU A 128 -15.03 8.92 8.69
N PHE A 129 -15.52 7.77 9.15
CA PHE A 129 -14.90 7.05 10.26
C PHE A 129 -13.52 6.50 9.90
N CYS A 130 -13.37 5.89 8.73
CA CYS A 130 -12.07 5.40 8.26
C CYS A 130 -11.03 6.53 8.15
N PHE A 131 -11.45 7.72 7.69
CA PHE A 131 -10.54 8.86 7.58
C PHE A 131 -10.12 9.45 8.93
N ARG A 132 -10.89 9.23 9.99
CA ARG A 132 -10.52 9.64 11.36
C ARG A 132 -9.22 8.96 11.82
N GLU A 133 -9.12 7.64 11.66
CA GLU A 133 -7.92 6.87 12.01
C GLU A 133 -6.80 7.05 11.00
N ARG A 134 -7.17 7.21 9.73
CA ARG A 134 -6.21 7.45 8.65
C ARG A 134 -5.41 8.74 8.87
N GLU A 135 -6.04 9.80 9.38
CA GLU A 135 -5.37 11.06 9.74
C GLU A 135 -4.28 10.87 10.80
N ASP A 136 -4.54 10.06 11.83
CA ASP A 136 -3.55 9.77 12.87
C ASP A 136 -2.33 9.02 12.31
N LEU A 137 -2.54 8.08 11.39
CA LEU A 137 -1.44 7.34 10.75
C LEU A 137 -0.64 8.18 9.75
N MET A 138 -1.26 9.13 9.06
CA MET A 138 -0.56 10.09 8.21
C MET A 138 0.32 11.03 9.02
N ASP A 139 -0.04 11.33 10.26
CA ASP A 139 0.81 12.07 11.19
C ASP A 139 2.08 11.27 11.57
N CYS A 140 2.00 9.92 11.62
CA CYS A 140 3.19 9.08 11.78
C CYS A 140 4.14 9.21 10.59
N TYR A 141 3.62 9.25 9.37
CA TYR A 141 4.40 9.49 8.15
C TYR A 141 5.10 10.85 8.20
N GLU A 142 4.36 11.92 8.56
CA GLU A 142 4.91 13.27 8.70
C GLU A 142 6.02 13.32 9.76
N ALA A 143 5.87 12.59 10.86
CA ALA A 143 6.86 12.55 11.92
C ALA A 143 8.23 12.04 11.44
N VAL A 144 8.27 11.03 10.59
CA VAL A 144 9.52 10.42 10.10
C VAL A 144 10.05 11.04 8.81
N SER A 145 9.19 11.54 7.92
CA SER A 145 9.58 12.00 6.59
C SER A 145 9.41 13.50 6.36
N GLY A 146 8.55 14.15 7.14
CA GLY A 146 8.12 15.53 6.91
C GLY A 146 6.98 15.67 5.92
N THR A 147 6.47 14.56 5.36
CA THR A 147 5.35 14.54 4.41
C THR A 147 4.28 13.56 4.89
N ARG A 148 3.02 13.87 4.57
CA ARG A 148 1.88 13.07 4.99
C ARG A 148 1.61 11.85 4.11
N MET A 149 2.12 11.85 2.88
CA MET A 149 1.87 10.79 1.89
C MET A 149 3.17 10.28 1.27
N HIS A 150 3.72 10.96 0.28
CA HIS A 150 4.89 10.55 -0.47
C HIS A 150 6.17 10.77 0.36
N ALA A 151 6.51 9.78 1.18
CA ALA A 151 7.48 9.90 2.24
C ALA A 151 8.94 9.84 1.75
N THR A 152 9.21 8.98 0.79
CA THR A 152 10.58 8.65 0.35
C THR A 152 11.49 8.40 1.56
N TYR A 153 11.00 7.61 2.51
CA TYR A 153 11.63 7.39 3.81
C TYR A 153 12.63 6.24 3.80
N TYR A 154 12.34 5.18 3.03
CA TYR A 154 13.26 4.05 2.92
C TYR A 154 14.44 4.42 2.03
N ARG A 155 15.60 3.92 2.40
CA ARG A 155 16.86 4.14 1.71
C ARG A 155 17.60 2.82 1.56
N PRO A 156 18.37 2.61 0.50
CA PRO A 156 19.28 1.48 0.44
C PRO A 156 20.15 1.39 1.68
N GLY A 157 20.11 0.25 2.36
CA GLY A 157 20.81 0.02 3.60
C GLY A 157 20.08 0.47 4.87
N GLY A 158 18.81 0.89 4.80
CA GLY A 158 18.04 1.24 5.99
C GLY A 158 16.94 2.27 5.75
N VAL A 159 16.84 3.27 6.62
CA VAL A 159 15.89 4.37 6.56
C VAL A 159 16.60 5.72 6.66
N TYR A 160 15.94 6.77 6.19
CA TYR A 160 16.51 8.12 6.12
C TYR A 160 17.00 8.65 7.47
N ARG A 161 16.25 8.40 8.54
CA ARG A 161 16.56 8.81 9.93
C ARG A 161 15.84 7.92 10.92
N ASP A 162 16.31 7.87 12.16
CA ASP A 162 15.63 7.15 13.25
C ASP A 162 14.30 7.82 13.62
N LEU A 163 13.52 7.10 14.38
CA LEU A 163 12.22 7.54 14.89
C LEU A 163 12.42 8.76 15.80
N PRO A 164 11.60 9.80 15.64
CA PRO A 164 11.73 11.00 16.47
C PRO A 164 11.24 10.77 17.91
N ASP A 165 11.95 11.40 18.86
CA ASP A 165 11.58 11.40 20.27
C ASP A 165 10.40 12.32 20.60
N SER A 166 9.88 13.04 19.62
CA SER A 166 8.72 13.91 19.76
C SER A 166 7.89 13.96 18.50
N MET A 167 6.59 13.99 18.66
CA MET A 167 5.65 14.18 17.55
C MET A 167 5.67 15.64 17.06
N PRO A 168 5.38 15.88 15.75
CA PRO A 168 5.12 17.22 15.25
C PRO A 168 4.04 17.89 16.10
N ARG A 169 4.17 19.22 16.31
CA ARG A 169 3.18 19.98 17.07
C ARG A 169 1.81 19.87 16.42
N TYR A 170 0.85 19.39 17.18
CA TYR A 170 -0.54 19.32 16.75
C TYR A 170 -1.22 20.68 16.90
N GLN A 171 -1.85 21.12 15.83
CA GLN A 171 -2.83 22.21 15.91
C GLN A 171 -4.22 21.56 15.92
N ALA A 172 -4.90 21.63 17.05
CA ALA A 172 -6.24 21.08 17.18
C ALA A 172 -7.16 21.65 16.10
N SER A 173 -7.70 20.80 15.24
CA SER A 173 -8.73 21.19 14.30
C SER A 173 -9.97 21.65 15.07
N ARG A 174 -10.55 22.79 14.71
CA ARG A 174 -11.82 23.28 15.30
C ARG A 174 -13.00 22.32 15.06
N TRP A 175 -12.81 21.30 14.20
CA TRP A 175 -13.81 20.31 13.89
C TRP A 175 -13.75 19.07 14.79
N ARG A 176 -12.69 18.90 15.58
CA ARG A 176 -12.59 17.80 16.56
C ARG A 176 -13.28 18.17 17.88
N SER A 177 -13.86 17.19 18.55
CA SER A 177 -14.39 17.41 19.89
C SER A 177 -13.26 17.77 20.85
N LYS A 178 -13.59 18.54 21.91
CA LYS A 178 -12.59 18.89 22.94
C LYS A 178 -11.91 17.65 23.55
N LYS A 179 -12.70 16.61 23.87
CA LYS A 179 -12.19 15.34 24.44
C LYS A 179 -11.16 14.66 23.50
N GLU A 180 -11.44 14.67 22.21
CA GLU A 180 -10.54 14.10 21.20
C GLU A 180 -9.29 14.95 20.99
N ALA A 181 -9.42 16.26 20.99
CA ALA A 181 -8.31 17.20 20.92
C ALA A 181 -7.39 17.07 22.12
N ASP A 182 -7.94 16.96 23.34
CA ASP A 182 -7.19 16.78 24.58
C ASP A 182 -6.42 15.43 24.56
N ARG A 183 -7.07 14.35 24.14
CA ARG A 183 -6.45 13.01 23.99
C ARG A 183 -5.27 13.04 23.00
N LEU A 184 -5.47 13.64 21.83
CA LEU A 184 -4.42 13.73 20.80
C LEU A 184 -3.26 14.62 21.25
N THR A 185 -3.53 15.67 22.02
CA THR A 185 -2.49 16.53 22.58
C THR A 185 -1.67 15.75 23.62
N GLU A 186 -2.31 14.93 24.44
CA GLU A 186 -1.65 14.06 25.40
C GLU A 186 -0.81 12.98 24.70
N ALA A 187 -1.39 12.25 23.73
CA ALA A 187 -0.68 11.23 22.95
C ALA A 187 0.55 11.81 22.20
N ARG A 188 0.47 13.05 21.73
CA ARG A 188 1.57 13.74 21.04
C ARG A 188 2.58 14.42 21.96
N SER A 189 2.36 14.40 23.27
CA SER A 189 3.34 14.91 24.24
C SER A 189 4.57 14.00 24.38
N GLY A 190 4.45 12.74 23.94
CA GLY A 190 5.50 11.72 23.95
C GLY A 190 6.25 11.57 22.62
N SER A 191 6.98 10.47 22.52
CA SER A 191 7.67 10.04 21.29
C SER A 191 6.68 9.53 20.23
N LEU A 192 7.19 9.35 18.99
CA LEU A 192 6.41 8.69 17.95
C LEU A 192 5.97 7.28 18.37
N LEU A 193 6.83 6.53 19.07
CA LEU A 193 6.49 5.20 19.57
C LEU A 193 5.34 5.23 20.58
N ASP A 194 5.26 6.27 21.42
CA ASP A 194 4.13 6.45 22.35
C ASP A 194 2.83 6.73 21.61
N PHE A 195 2.89 7.53 20.56
CA PHE A 195 1.74 7.81 19.72
C PHE A 195 1.23 6.56 18.97
N ILE A 196 2.15 5.76 18.38
CA ILE A 196 1.80 4.52 17.71
C ILE A 196 1.25 3.49 18.70
N GLU A 197 1.83 3.38 19.89
CA GLU A 197 1.32 2.49 20.94
C GLU A 197 -0.11 2.86 21.38
N ASP A 198 -0.40 4.15 21.56
CA ASP A 198 -1.77 4.62 21.84
C ASP A 198 -2.72 4.23 20.69
N PHE A 199 -2.29 4.42 19.45
CA PHE A 199 -3.07 3.99 18.30
C PHE A 199 -3.35 2.49 18.33
N THR A 200 -2.34 1.64 18.57
CA THR A 200 -2.52 0.17 18.57
C THR A 200 -3.49 -0.30 19.65
N ARG A 201 -3.57 0.38 20.77
CA ARG A 201 -4.50 0.05 21.87
C ARG A 201 -5.96 0.35 21.55
N ARG A 202 -6.24 1.43 20.83
CA ARG A 202 -7.61 1.86 20.52
C ARG A 202 -8.14 1.37 19.18
N PHE A 203 -7.27 1.07 18.24
CA PHE A 203 -7.65 0.71 16.87
C PHE A 203 -8.55 -0.54 16.77
N PRO A 204 -8.40 -1.61 17.58
CA PRO A 204 -9.33 -2.74 17.56
C PRO A 204 -10.80 -2.34 17.75
N ALA A 205 -11.06 -1.41 18.68
CA ALA A 205 -12.43 -0.91 18.89
C ALA A 205 -12.96 -0.09 17.69
N CYS A 206 -12.08 0.58 16.95
CA CYS A 206 -12.48 1.25 15.70
C CYS A 206 -12.85 0.24 14.62
N VAL A 207 -12.12 -0.87 14.51
CA VAL A 207 -12.47 -1.96 13.58
C VAL A 207 -13.82 -2.59 13.96
N ASP A 208 -14.08 -2.81 15.24
CA ASP A 208 -15.39 -3.30 15.73
C ASP A 208 -16.54 -2.33 15.36
N GLU A 209 -16.28 -1.02 15.38
CA GLU A 209 -17.24 0.00 14.94
C GLU A 209 -17.57 -0.16 13.45
N TYR A 210 -16.56 -0.38 12.59
CA TYR A 210 -16.79 -0.60 11.15
C TYR A 210 -17.58 -1.88 10.90
N GLU A 211 -17.25 -2.97 11.60
CA GLU A 211 -17.99 -4.23 11.48
C GLU A 211 -19.43 -4.11 11.94
N THR A 212 -19.70 -3.40 13.03
CA THR A 212 -21.06 -3.12 13.50
C THR A 212 -21.90 -2.40 12.44
N LEU A 213 -21.29 -1.54 11.62
CA LEU A 213 -21.98 -0.81 10.57
C LEU A 213 -22.18 -1.63 9.29
N LEU A 214 -21.27 -2.56 8.98
CA LEU A 214 -21.23 -3.24 7.68
C LEU A 214 -21.48 -4.74 7.74
N THR A 215 -20.78 -5.49 8.61
CA THR A 215 -20.71 -6.95 8.54
C THR A 215 -22.08 -7.61 8.53
N ASP A 216 -22.99 -7.21 9.42
CA ASP A 216 -24.35 -7.73 9.47
C ASP A 216 -25.41 -6.87 8.77
N ASN A 217 -24.99 -5.81 8.11
CA ASN A 217 -25.86 -4.94 7.38
C ASN A 217 -26.48 -5.66 6.16
N ARG A 218 -27.81 -5.67 6.08
CA ARG A 218 -28.54 -6.35 5.02
C ARG A 218 -28.18 -5.82 3.62
N ILE A 219 -28.03 -4.50 3.48
CA ILE A 219 -27.69 -3.88 2.18
C ILE A 219 -26.27 -4.31 1.77
N TRP A 220 -25.34 -4.25 2.71
CA TRP A 220 -23.94 -4.67 2.46
C TRP A 220 -23.88 -6.13 2.00
N LYS A 221 -24.53 -7.03 2.73
CA LYS A 221 -24.60 -8.47 2.36
C LYS A 221 -25.22 -8.69 0.98
N GLN A 222 -26.33 -8.02 0.68
CA GLN A 222 -27.01 -8.16 -0.63
C GLN A 222 -26.17 -7.64 -1.79
N ARG A 223 -25.24 -6.71 -1.54
CA ARG A 223 -24.38 -6.10 -2.55
C ARG A 223 -23.01 -6.74 -2.67
N THR A 224 -22.66 -7.71 -1.81
CA THR A 224 -21.31 -8.30 -1.77
C THR A 224 -21.30 -9.82 -1.73
N VAL A 225 -22.30 -10.46 -1.13
CA VAL A 225 -22.40 -11.94 -1.06
C VAL A 225 -22.77 -12.50 -2.44
N ASN A 226 -22.02 -13.49 -2.90
CA ASN A 226 -22.13 -14.12 -4.22
C ASN A 226 -21.94 -13.17 -5.40
N ILE A 227 -21.33 -12.00 -5.21
CA ILE A 227 -20.96 -11.06 -6.27
C ILE A 227 -19.48 -11.18 -6.59
N GLY A 228 -19.13 -11.28 -7.87
CA GLY A 228 -17.76 -11.37 -8.35
C GLY A 228 -17.01 -12.59 -7.80
N VAL A 229 -17.65 -13.74 -7.80
CA VAL A 229 -17.09 -15.00 -7.30
C VAL A 229 -15.96 -15.49 -8.22
N VAL A 230 -14.82 -15.84 -7.63
CA VAL A 230 -13.69 -16.45 -8.35
C VAL A 230 -13.20 -17.67 -7.58
N SER A 231 -13.16 -18.83 -8.26
CA SER A 231 -12.66 -20.07 -7.64
C SER A 231 -11.15 -20.00 -7.35
N PRO A 232 -10.62 -20.81 -6.42
CA PRO A 232 -9.19 -20.84 -6.10
C PRO A 232 -8.31 -21.10 -7.32
N GLU A 233 -8.69 -22.07 -8.17
CA GLU A 233 -7.95 -22.45 -9.36
C GLU A 233 -7.95 -21.31 -10.37
N ARG A 234 -9.10 -20.66 -10.56
CA ARG A 234 -9.23 -19.55 -11.49
C ARG A 234 -8.47 -18.31 -11.00
N ALA A 235 -8.51 -18.03 -9.70
CA ALA A 235 -7.75 -16.93 -9.09
C ALA A 235 -6.23 -17.07 -9.33
N MET A 236 -5.71 -18.29 -9.20
CA MET A 236 -4.30 -18.56 -9.52
C MET A 236 -3.99 -18.38 -11.02
N GLN A 237 -4.86 -18.84 -11.92
CA GLN A 237 -4.68 -18.67 -13.38
C GLN A 237 -4.71 -17.19 -13.80
N LEU A 238 -5.53 -16.38 -13.14
CA LEU A 238 -5.64 -14.94 -13.37
C LEU A 238 -4.49 -14.13 -12.74
N GLY A 239 -3.60 -14.78 -12.00
CA GLY A 239 -2.47 -14.14 -11.35
C GLY A 239 -2.87 -13.29 -10.13
N PHE A 240 -3.95 -13.64 -9.46
CA PHE A 240 -4.37 -12.98 -8.22
C PHE A 240 -3.33 -13.18 -7.12
N THR A 241 -3.18 -12.16 -6.30
CA THR A 241 -2.31 -12.16 -5.12
C THR A 241 -2.98 -11.37 -3.99
N GLY A 242 -2.44 -11.46 -2.79
CA GLY A 242 -2.94 -10.71 -1.65
C GLY A 242 -4.39 -11.07 -1.27
N PRO A 243 -5.16 -10.10 -0.79
CA PRO A 243 -6.55 -10.30 -0.36
C PRO A 243 -7.46 -10.88 -1.45
N MET A 244 -7.18 -10.58 -2.74
CA MET A 244 -7.94 -11.15 -3.86
C MET A 244 -7.77 -12.67 -3.93
N LEU A 245 -6.57 -13.19 -3.75
CA LEU A 245 -6.26 -14.62 -3.77
C LEU A 245 -6.72 -15.28 -2.46
N ARG A 246 -6.45 -14.65 -1.31
CA ARG A 246 -6.86 -15.17 -0.01
C ARG A 246 -8.39 -15.22 0.15
N GLY A 247 -9.11 -14.26 -0.39
CA GLY A 247 -10.57 -14.29 -0.45
C GLY A 247 -11.13 -15.50 -1.18
N SER A 248 -10.41 -16.02 -2.17
CA SER A 248 -10.74 -17.25 -2.91
C SER A 248 -10.29 -18.54 -2.23
N GLY A 249 -9.80 -18.50 -0.98
CA GLY A 249 -9.48 -19.71 -0.21
C GLY A 249 -8.02 -20.17 -0.28
N VAL A 250 -7.12 -19.42 -0.91
CA VAL A 250 -5.71 -19.78 -1.02
C VAL A 250 -4.87 -19.07 0.03
N ALA A 251 -4.28 -19.81 0.97
CA ALA A 251 -3.45 -19.29 2.05
C ALA A 251 -2.04 -18.93 1.56
N TRP A 252 -1.94 -17.94 0.66
CA TRP A 252 -0.68 -17.44 0.15
C TRP A 252 -0.42 -16.01 0.67
N ASP A 253 0.73 -15.84 1.34
CA ASP A 253 1.19 -14.55 1.86
C ASP A 253 2.72 -14.58 1.89
N LEU A 254 3.36 -13.62 1.21
CA LEU A 254 4.81 -13.55 1.11
C LEU A 254 5.48 -13.34 2.47
N ARG A 255 4.82 -12.67 3.40
CA ARG A 255 5.33 -12.45 4.76
C ARG A 255 5.56 -13.77 5.53
N LYS A 256 4.83 -14.84 5.17
CA LYS A 256 4.97 -16.20 5.75
C LYS A 256 5.67 -17.18 4.83
N LYS A 257 5.47 -17.10 3.50
CA LYS A 257 6.01 -18.06 2.53
C LYS A 257 7.43 -17.74 2.08
N GLN A 258 7.75 -16.46 1.97
CA GLN A 258 9.08 -15.95 1.63
C GLN A 258 9.39 -14.74 2.51
N PRO A 259 9.58 -14.94 3.83
CA PRO A 259 9.77 -13.85 4.77
C PRO A 259 10.90 -12.93 4.36
N TYR A 260 10.66 -11.65 4.45
CA TYR A 260 11.65 -10.59 4.27
C TYR A 260 11.69 -9.75 5.54
N GLU A 261 12.75 -8.96 5.73
CA GLU A 261 13.01 -8.21 6.95
C GLU A 261 12.84 -9.08 8.21
N VAL A 262 12.00 -8.67 9.15
CA VAL A 262 11.76 -9.39 10.41
C VAL A 262 10.39 -10.10 10.47
N TYR A 263 9.72 -10.31 9.33
CA TYR A 263 8.41 -10.98 9.34
C TYR A 263 8.47 -12.43 9.85
N ALA A 264 9.63 -13.10 9.75
CA ALA A 264 9.81 -14.43 10.31
C ALA A 264 9.66 -14.47 11.85
N ASP A 265 9.97 -13.35 12.52
CA ASP A 265 9.91 -13.20 13.97
C ASP A 265 8.55 -12.69 14.46
N MET A 266 7.64 -12.33 13.53
CA MET A 266 6.33 -11.76 13.86
C MET A 266 5.27 -12.83 14.07
N ASP A 267 4.53 -12.70 15.15
CA ASP A 267 3.37 -13.52 15.44
C ASP A 267 2.10 -12.86 14.90
N PHE A 268 1.57 -13.44 13.82
CA PHE A 268 0.31 -13.03 13.19
C PHE A 268 -0.28 -14.18 12.38
N ASP A 269 -1.59 -14.11 12.14
CA ASP A 269 -2.34 -15.06 11.35
C ASP A 269 -2.60 -14.52 9.94
N VAL A 270 -2.74 -15.42 8.97
CA VAL A 270 -3.10 -15.07 7.59
C VAL A 270 -4.58 -15.37 7.39
N PRO A 271 -5.45 -14.38 7.29
CA PRO A 271 -6.87 -14.60 7.07
C PRO A 271 -7.14 -15.12 5.66
N VAL A 272 -8.06 -16.08 5.56
CA VAL A 272 -8.42 -16.75 4.31
C VAL A 272 -9.94 -16.85 4.21
N GLY A 273 -10.51 -16.47 3.07
CA GLY A 273 -11.92 -16.63 2.75
C GLY A 273 -12.27 -18.04 2.30
N VAL A 274 -13.53 -18.25 1.93
CA VAL A 274 -14.06 -19.56 1.52
C VAL A 274 -14.79 -19.49 0.19
N ASN A 275 -15.61 -18.43 -0.01
CA ASN A 275 -16.53 -18.34 -1.15
C ASN A 275 -15.95 -17.61 -2.37
N GLY A 276 -14.89 -16.87 -2.18
CA GLY A 276 -14.23 -16.12 -3.27
C GLY A 276 -15.04 -14.95 -3.80
N ASP A 277 -15.97 -14.41 -3.03
CA ASP A 277 -16.83 -13.29 -3.39
C ASP A 277 -16.34 -11.95 -2.79
N CYS A 278 -17.04 -10.87 -3.09
CA CYS A 278 -16.74 -9.55 -2.55
C CYS A 278 -16.84 -9.50 -1.02
N TYR A 279 -17.76 -10.27 -0.44
CA TYR A 279 -17.95 -10.30 1.02
C TYR A 279 -16.78 -10.97 1.73
N ASP A 280 -16.29 -12.10 1.24
CA ASP A 280 -15.14 -12.78 1.82
C ASP A 280 -13.86 -11.92 1.71
N ARG A 281 -13.67 -11.22 0.58
CA ARG A 281 -12.56 -10.28 0.42
C ARG A 281 -12.64 -9.11 1.41
N TYR A 282 -13.86 -8.66 1.72
CA TYR A 282 -14.10 -7.67 2.76
C TYR A 282 -13.68 -8.21 4.13
N LEU A 283 -14.12 -9.40 4.51
CA LEU A 283 -13.77 -10.03 5.79
C LEU A 283 -12.25 -10.24 5.93
N VAL A 284 -11.60 -10.71 4.86
CA VAL A 284 -10.13 -10.88 4.83
C VAL A 284 -9.42 -9.55 5.13
N ARG A 285 -9.81 -8.45 4.49
CA ARG A 285 -9.15 -7.15 4.71
C ARG A 285 -9.43 -6.57 6.10
N VAL A 286 -10.62 -6.78 6.63
CA VAL A 286 -10.95 -6.36 8.00
C VAL A 286 -10.07 -7.09 9.02
N GLU A 287 -9.92 -8.41 8.86
CA GLU A 287 -9.04 -9.19 9.72
C GLU A 287 -7.56 -8.84 9.51
N GLU A 288 -7.14 -8.54 8.29
CA GLU A 288 -5.78 -8.06 8.02
C GLU A 288 -5.46 -6.77 8.78
N MET A 289 -6.41 -5.86 8.94
CA MET A 289 -6.20 -4.66 9.77
C MET A 289 -5.90 -5.01 11.23
N ARG A 290 -6.56 -6.04 11.79
CA ARG A 290 -6.30 -6.51 13.16
C ARG A 290 -4.92 -7.15 13.27
N GLN A 291 -4.55 -8.00 12.30
CA GLN A 291 -3.26 -8.67 12.28
C GLN A 291 -2.11 -7.67 12.07
N SER A 292 -2.28 -6.68 11.20
CA SER A 292 -1.31 -5.59 11.01
C SER A 292 -1.12 -4.79 12.30
N ASN A 293 -2.20 -4.47 13.00
CA ASN A 293 -2.13 -3.79 14.29
C ASN A 293 -1.35 -4.62 15.34
N ARG A 294 -1.52 -5.96 15.32
CA ARG A 294 -0.76 -6.88 16.19
C ARG A 294 0.73 -6.86 15.87
N ILE A 295 1.12 -6.84 14.58
CA ILE A 295 2.51 -6.72 14.16
C ILE A 295 3.10 -5.37 14.58
N VAL A 296 2.39 -4.27 14.34
CA VAL A 296 2.82 -2.92 14.75
C VAL A 296 3.11 -2.87 16.25
N ALA A 297 2.24 -3.42 17.08
CA ALA A 297 2.43 -3.47 18.53
C ALA A 297 3.71 -4.24 18.94
N GLN A 298 4.00 -5.38 18.28
CA GLN A 298 5.24 -6.14 18.50
C GLN A 298 6.47 -5.34 18.10
N CYS A 299 6.43 -4.66 16.95
CA CYS A 299 7.52 -3.80 16.50
C CYS A 299 7.79 -2.66 17.49
N VAL A 300 6.76 -2.00 18.00
CA VAL A 300 6.90 -0.92 19.00
C VAL A 300 7.60 -1.42 20.27
N GLN A 301 7.20 -2.58 20.79
CA GLN A 301 7.82 -3.17 21.96
C GLN A 301 9.31 -3.46 21.75
N TRP A 302 9.65 -4.06 20.61
CA TRP A 302 11.02 -4.38 20.27
C TRP A 302 11.88 -3.11 20.08
N LEU A 303 11.38 -2.12 19.35
CA LEU A 303 12.10 -0.88 19.05
C LEU A 303 12.41 -0.05 20.29
N ARG A 304 11.55 -0.08 21.32
CA ARG A 304 11.83 0.56 22.60
C ARG A 304 13.00 -0.09 23.34
N ALA A 305 13.11 -1.40 23.29
CA ALA A 305 14.13 -2.14 24.01
C ALA A 305 15.49 -2.17 23.29
N ASN A 306 15.52 -1.90 21.98
CA ASN A 306 16.69 -2.14 21.14
C ASN A 306 17.08 -0.88 20.34
N PRO A 307 17.80 0.07 20.96
CA PRO A 307 18.40 1.18 20.23
C PRO A 307 19.53 0.65 19.34
N GLY A 308 19.80 1.33 18.22
CA GLY A 308 20.87 0.91 17.29
C GLY A 308 20.91 1.72 16.00
N PRO A 309 21.78 1.37 15.07
CA PRO A 309 21.87 2.04 13.78
C PRO A 309 20.62 1.76 12.93
N VAL A 310 20.23 2.75 12.14
CA VAL A 310 19.07 2.68 11.24
C VAL A 310 19.44 2.72 9.75
N ILE A 311 20.73 2.83 9.47
CA ILE A 311 21.28 2.79 8.12
C ILE A 311 22.67 2.15 8.18
N VAL A 312 23.03 1.44 7.13
CA VAL A 312 24.38 0.83 6.98
C VAL A 312 25.48 1.90 7.02
N ASP A 313 26.59 1.60 7.66
CA ASP A 313 27.75 2.50 7.69
C ASP A 313 28.66 2.30 6.45
N ASP A 314 28.09 2.52 5.28
CA ASP A 314 28.81 2.55 4.01
C ASP A 314 28.71 3.96 3.40
N ARG A 315 29.85 4.67 3.38
CA ARG A 315 29.93 6.03 2.84
C ARG A 315 29.54 6.14 1.37
N LYS A 316 29.58 5.06 0.59
CA LYS A 316 29.18 5.08 -0.82
C LYS A 316 27.67 5.14 -1.01
N ILE A 317 26.93 4.56 -0.07
CA ILE A 317 25.49 4.33 -0.19
C ILE A 317 24.69 5.29 0.69
N ARG A 318 25.22 5.66 1.87
CA ARG A 318 24.59 6.62 2.77
C ARG A 318 24.99 8.07 2.49
N GLN A 319 24.07 8.97 2.65
CA GLN A 319 24.42 10.39 2.67
C GLN A 319 25.29 10.72 3.90
N PRO A 320 26.25 11.65 3.81
CA PRO A 320 27.03 12.12 4.94
C PRO A 320 26.14 12.80 5.99
N ARG A 321 26.51 12.69 7.25
CA ARG A 321 25.83 13.39 8.33
C ARG A 321 26.12 14.90 8.23
N ARG A 322 25.17 15.72 8.71
CA ARG A 322 25.31 17.18 8.66
C ARG A 322 26.57 17.70 9.38
N GLU A 323 26.96 17.02 10.44
CA GLU A 323 28.16 17.35 11.23
C GLU A 323 29.45 17.02 10.44
N GLU A 324 29.47 15.87 9.77
CA GLU A 324 30.59 15.47 8.90
C GLU A 324 30.82 16.49 7.78
N MET A 325 29.74 16.95 7.12
CA MET A 325 29.81 17.96 6.06
C MET A 325 30.31 19.33 6.53
N LYS A 326 30.16 19.67 7.81
CA LYS A 326 30.65 20.94 8.35
C LYS A 326 32.11 20.90 8.72
N GLY A 327 32.66 19.74 9.02
CA GLY A 327 34.02 19.57 9.50
C GLY A 327 34.98 19.01 8.45
N ASP A 328 34.50 18.39 7.39
CA ASP A 328 35.27 17.66 6.40
C ASP A 328 34.88 18.01 4.96
N LEU A 329 35.84 18.47 4.16
CA LEU A 329 35.62 18.84 2.76
C LEU A 329 35.24 17.63 1.89
N GLU A 330 35.82 16.45 2.18
CA GLU A 330 35.51 15.23 1.44
C GLU A 330 34.06 14.83 1.62
N SER A 331 33.53 14.91 2.85
CA SER A 331 32.11 14.66 3.16
C SER A 331 31.16 15.66 2.46
N LEU A 332 31.59 16.93 2.33
CA LEU A 332 30.82 17.94 1.60
C LEU A 332 30.76 17.63 0.09
N ILE A 333 31.88 17.25 -0.52
CA ILE A 333 31.98 16.85 -1.92
C ILE A 333 31.15 15.57 -2.15
N HIS A 334 31.26 14.60 -1.23
CA HIS A 334 30.47 13.37 -1.31
C HIS A 334 28.98 13.65 -1.25
N HIS A 335 28.53 14.52 -0.36
CA HIS A 335 27.13 14.94 -0.30
C HIS A 335 26.65 15.51 -1.64
N PHE A 336 27.42 16.42 -2.23
CA PHE A 336 27.09 17.00 -3.52
C PHE A 336 26.97 15.94 -4.62
N LYS A 337 27.95 15.04 -4.72
CA LYS A 337 27.95 13.95 -5.71
C LYS A 337 26.84 12.95 -5.48
N PHE A 338 26.55 12.60 -4.23
CA PHE A 338 25.47 11.67 -3.89
C PHE A 338 24.11 12.13 -4.41
N PHE A 339 23.81 13.45 -4.35
CA PHE A 339 22.55 13.98 -4.83
C PHE A 339 22.54 14.34 -6.33
N THR A 340 23.69 14.53 -6.96
CA THR A 340 23.77 14.85 -8.41
C THR A 340 23.97 13.60 -9.26
N GLU A 341 24.93 12.74 -8.91
CA GLU A 341 25.29 11.52 -9.67
C GLU A 341 24.67 10.25 -9.06
N GLY A 342 24.52 10.22 -7.73
CA GLY A 342 24.13 9.01 -7.00
C GLY A 342 25.32 8.08 -6.75
N PHE A 343 25.03 6.79 -6.60
CA PHE A 343 26.00 5.71 -6.42
C PHE A 343 25.83 4.65 -7.51
N SER A 344 26.90 3.96 -7.86
CA SER A 344 26.85 2.85 -8.81
C SER A 344 26.30 1.58 -8.14
N VAL A 345 25.50 0.83 -8.86
CA VAL A 345 25.02 -0.51 -8.45
C VAL A 345 25.72 -1.54 -9.34
N PRO A 346 26.27 -2.63 -8.79
CA PRO A 346 26.95 -3.66 -9.59
C PRO A 346 26.05 -4.17 -10.73
N ALA A 347 26.69 -4.53 -11.86
CA ALA A 347 25.98 -5.12 -12.98
C ALA A 347 25.32 -6.43 -12.57
N GLY A 348 24.05 -6.59 -12.91
CA GLY A 348 23.26 -7.77 -12.56
C GLY A 348 21.77 -7.53 -12.72
N GLU A 349 21.01 -8.59 -12.50
CA GLU A 349 19.56 -8.59 -12.55
C GLU A 349 19.00 -9.20 -11.26
N THR A 350 17.94 -8.62 -10.74
CA THR A 350 17.25 -9.15 -9.56
C THR A 350 15.76 -8.85 -9.61
N TYR A 351 14.99 -9.76 -9.00
CA TYR A 351 13.59 -9.53 -8.68
C TYR A 351 13.42 -9.51 -7.16
N ALA A 352 12.75 -8.50 -6.67
CA ALA A 352 12.32 -8.41 -5.28
C ALA A 352 10.83 -8.12 -5.22
N ALA A 353 10.12 -8.82 -4.37
CA ALA A 353 8.70 -8.65 -4.15
C ALA A 353 8.39 -8.57 -2.67
N ILE A 354 7.35 -7.85 -2.35
CA ILE A 354 6.78 -7.73 -1.02
C ILE A 354 5.27 -8.03 -1.05
N GLU A 355 4.73 -8.38 0.10
CA GLU A 355 3.27 -8.42 0.29
C GLU A 355 2.75 -7.01 0.54
N ALA A 356 2.45 -6.28 -0.53
CA ALA A 356 1.79 -4.99 -0.42
C ALA A 356 0.31 -5.17 -0.04
N PRO A 357 -0.39 -4.12 0.45
CA PRO A 357 -1.79 -4.24 0.89
C PRO A 357 -2.75 -4.78 -0.18
N LYS A 358 -2.48 -4.50 -1.45
CA LYS A 358 -3.30 -4.95 -2.59
C LYS A 358 -2.89 -6.34 -3.10
N GLY A 359 -1.69 -6.80 -2.76
CA GLY A 359 -1.13 -8.07 -3.18
C GLY A 359 0.38 -7.98 -3.40
N GLU A 360 0.95 -8.94 -4.11
CA GLU A 360 2.36 -8.95 -4.43
C GLU A 360 2.73 -7.76 -5.32
N PHE A 361 3.49 -6.82 -4.76
CA PHE A 361 4.17 -5.78 -5.53
C PHE A 361 5.62 -6.16 -5.72
N GLY A 362 6.06 -6.27 -6.97
CA GLY A 362 7.41 -6.72 -7.32
C GLY A 362 8.14 -5.75 -8.22
N VAL A 363 9.45 -5.71 -8.07
CA VAL A 363 10.36 -4.89 -8.88
C VAL A 363 11.43 -5.78 -9.48
N LEU A 364 11.45 -5.84 -10.82
CA LEU A 364 12.57 -6.36 -11.59
C LEU A 364 13.53 -5.20 -11.87
N LEU A 365 14.75 -5.33 -11.41
CA LEU A 365 15.78 -4.31 -11.53
C LEU A 365 17.01 -4.88 -12.23
N VAL A 366 17.41 -4.24 -13.32
CA VAL A 366 18.64 -4.56 -14.08
C VAL A 366 19.60 -3.39 -13.99
N SER A 367 20.84 -3.66 -13.61
CA SER A 367 21.94 -2.70 -13.59
C SER A 367 23.04 -3.15 -14.55
N ASP A 368 23.62 -2.20 -15.24
CA ASP A 368 24.84 -2.39 -16.09
C ASP A 368 26.14 -1.95 -15.39
N GLY A 369 26.06 -1.62 -14.09
CA GLY A 369 27.17 -1.09 -13.30
C GLY A 369 27.24 0.45 -13.24
N ALA A 370 26.29 1.14 -13.89
CA ALA A 370 26.19 2.59 -13.88
C ALA A 370 25.47 3.14 -12.63
N TYR A 371 25.25 4.46 -12.64
CA TYR A 371 24.56 5.19 -11.57
C TYR A 371 23.03 5.20 -11.73
N LYS A 372 22.50 4.64 -12.83
CA LYS A 372 21.09 4.62 -13.18
C LYS A 372 20.64 3.19 -13.47
N PRO A 373 19.39 2.85 -13.21
CA PRO A 373 18.83 1.58 -13.65
C PRO A 373 18.94 1.45 -15.19
N TYR A 374 19.44 0.33 -15.67
CA TYR A 374 19.38 -0.02 -17.11
C TYR A 374 17.95 -0.37 -17.50
N ARG A 375 17.28 -1.18 -16.65
CA ARG A 375 15.87 -1.53 -16.80
C ARG A 375 15.20 -1.61 -15.45
N LEU A 376 14.03 -1.02 -15.37
CA LEU A 376 13.12 -1.17 -14.23
C LEU A 376 11.75 -1.62 -14.74
N HIS A 377 11.22 -2.68 -14.15
CA HIS A 377 9.87 -3.13 -14.40
C HIS A 377 9.14 -3.42 -13.09
N CYS A 378 7.93 -2.88 -12.97
CA CYS A 378 7.10 -3.05 -11.79
C CYS A 378 5.96 -4.04 -12.06
N ARG A 379 5.90 -5.10 -11.29
CA ARG A 379 4.73 -5.99 -11.23
C ARG A 379 3.72 -5.38 -10.28
N ALA A 380 2.65 -4.83 -10.84
CA ALA A 380 1.56 -4.23 -10.07
C ALA A 380 0.45 -5.27 -9.87
N PRO A 381 0.01 -5.56 -8.63
CA PRO A 381 -1.07 -6.50 -8.38
C PRO A 381 -2.38 -6.05 -9.03
N GLY A 382 -2.68 -4.75 -8.97
CA GLY A 382 -3.91 -4.18 -9.54
C GLY A 382 -4.07 -4.42 -11.05
N PHE A 383 -2.98 -4.50 -11.82
CA PHE A 383 -3.06 -4.79 -13.25
C PHE A 383 -3.60 -6.21 -13.53
N ALA A 384 -3.11 -7.20 -12.79
CA ALA A 384 -3.61 -8.57 -12.89
C ALA A 384 -5.06 -8.68 -12.39
N HIS A 385 -5.39 -8.02 -11.28
CA HIS A 385 -6.74 -8.02 -10.74
C HIS A 385 -7.76 -7.39 -11.71
N LEU A 386 -7.41 -6.26 -12.32
CA LEU A 386 -8.29 -5.59 -13.28
C LEU A 386 -8.53 -6.42 -14.54
N SER A 387 -7.56 -7.21 -14.98
CA SER A 387 -7.74 -8.08 -16.16
C SER A 387 -8.83 -9.13 -15.96
N ALA A 388 -9.17 -9.46 -14.72
CA ALA A 388 -10.25 -10.38 -14.38
C ALA A 388 -11.63 -9.73 -14.32
N LEU A 389 -11.71 -8.39 -14.35
CA LEU A 389 -12.98 -7.67 -14.23
C LEU A 389 -14.05 -8.16 -15.21
N PRO A 390 -13.77 -8.40 -16.51
CA PRO A 390 -14.76 -8.90 -17.44
C PRO A 390 -15.44 -10.18 -16.97
N GLU A 391 -14.66 -11.15 -16.52
CA GLU A 391 -15.16 -12.44 -16.05
C GLU A 391 -15.97 -12.31 -14.74
N MET A 392 -15.56 -11.38 -13.87
CA MET A 392 -16.22 -11.17 -12.56
C MET A 392 -17.57 -10.45 -12.66
N VAL A 393 -17.84 -9.73 -13.76
CA VAL A 393 -19.07 -8.93 -13.92
C VAL A 393 -20.03 -9.49 -14.97
N GLU A 394 -19.60 -10.42 -15.80
CA GLU A 394 -20.45 -11.03 -16.80
C GLU A 394 -21.65 -11.74 -16.16
N GLY A 395 -22.87 -11.46 -16.67
CA GLY A 395 -24.12 -11.98 -16.11
C GLY A 395 -24.62 -11.26 -14.85
N HIS A 396 -23.87 -10.33 -14.30
CA HIS A 396 -24.29 -9.48 -13.18
C HIS A 396 -24.97 -8.21 -13.65
N MET A 397 -25.54 -7.46 -12.70
CA MET A 397 -26.20 -6.17 -12.97
C MET A 397 -25.18 -5.03 -13.01
N LEU A 398 -25.53 -3.94 -13.69
CA LEU A 398 -24.69 -2.72 -13.71
C LEU A 398 -24.30 -2.23 -12.30
N ALA A 399 -25.22 -2.35 -11.36
CA ALA A 399 -24.96 -1.98 -9.97
C ALA A 399 -23.83 -2.83 -9.33
N ASP A 400 -23.65 -4.08 -9.74
CA ASP A 400 -22.66 -4.99 -9.19
C ASP A 400 -21.23 -4.68 -9.71
N VAL A 401 -21.12 -4.02 -10.88
CA VAL A 401 -19.81 -3.55 -11.41
C VAL A 401 -19.09 -2.69 -10.39
N VAL A 402 -19.84 -1.79 -9.75
CA VAL A 402 -19.29 -0.89 -8.73
C VAL A 402 -18.70 -1.68 -7.55
N ALA A 403 -19.44 -2.71 -7.09
CA ALA A 403 -19.00 -3.57 -6.01
C ALA A 403 -17.75 -4.40 -6.40
N VAL A 404 -17.71 -4.89 -7.65
CA VAL A 404 -16.58 -5.67 -8.17
C VAL A 404 -15.34 -4.79 -8.36
N ILE A 405 -15.46 -3.58 -8.91
CA ILE A 405 -14.34 -2.65 -9.00
C ILE A 405 -13.82 -2.30 -7.60
N GLY A 406 -14.71 -1.99 -6.67
CA GLY A 406 -14.35 -1.67 -5.29
C GLY A 406 -13.62 -2.81 -4.58
N THR A 407 -14.09 -4.06 -4.74
CA THR A 407 -13.45 -5.23 -4.09
C THR A 407 -12.03 -5.51 -4.60
N GLN A 408 -11.71 -5.12 -5.83
CA GLN A 408 -10.37 -5.30 -6.41
C GLN A 408 -9.33 -4.34 -5.82
N ASP A 409 -9.76 -3.28 -5.13
CA ASP A 409 -8.88 -2.26 -4.53
C ASP A 409 -7.86 -1.70 -5.52
N ILE A 410 -8.34 -1.22 -6.67
CA ILE A 410 -7.47 -0.78 -7.77
C ILE A 410 -7.02 0.66 -7.59
N VAL A 411 -5.72 0.89 -7.74
CA VAL A 411 -5.13 2.23 -7.89
C VAL A 411 -4.47 2.35 -9.25
N PHE A 412 -4.97 3.24 -10.08
CA PHE A 412 -4.52 3.34 -11.47
C PHE A 412 -3.09 3.88 -11.62
N GLY A 413 -2.54 4.48 -10.58
CA GLY A 413 -1.13 4.87 -10.57
C GLY A 413 -0.17 3.69 -10.73
N GLU A 414 -0.50 2.51 -10.16
CA GLU A 414 0.28 1.29 -10.35
C GLU A 414 -0.14 0.48 -11.58
N VAL A 415 -1.42 0.55 -11.96
CA VAL A 415 -1.94 -0.16 -13.13
C VAL A 415 -1.34 0.42 -14.41
N ASP A 416 -1.35 1.73 -14.54
CA ASP A 416 -0.90 2.44 -15.75
C ASP A 416 0.61 2.73 -15.76
N ARG A 417 1.28 2.80 -14.60
CA ARG A 417 2.74 3.01 -14.36
C ARG A 417 3.37 4.24 -15.00
#